data_f5e7f704792134e1e4e0c3e05ffaeeb8
#
_entry.id   f5e7f704792134e1e4e0c3e05ffaeeb8
#
_cell.length_a   1.000
_cell.length_b   1.000
_cell.length_c   1.000
_cell.angle_alpha   90.00
_cell.angle_beta   90.00
_cell.angle_gamma   90.00
#
_symmetry.space_group_name_H-M   'P 1'
#
loop_
_entity.id
_entity.type
_entity.pdbx_description
1 polymer ?
#
loop_
_entity_poly.entity_id
_entity_poly.type
_entity_poly.pdbx_seq_one_letter_code
_entity_poly.pdbx_strand_id
1 'polypeptide(L)'
;MLVEPQADDFKSAKQAPANPHWYKGAVFYEVLVRAFTDSNGDGTGDLRGLASRLDYIEWLGVDCLWLPPFYASPLRDGGYDISDFRAVLPEFGTVEDFVYLLDEAHRRGIRVITDLVLNHTSDSHPWFQQSRSDPDGPYGDYYVWSDDDSRYADARIIFVDTETSNWTYDPVRGQFYWHRFFAHQPDLNYENPDVQEAMLDVLRFWLDLGIDGFRLDAVPYLFEQEGTNCENLPRTHEFLKRCRKVVDDEYPGRVLLAEANQWPSDVVEYFGDPATGGDECHMAFHFPLMPRIFMAVRRESRFPISEILAQTPKIPDGCQWGIFLRNHDELTLEMVSDEERDYMYAEYAKDPRMKANIGIRRRLAPLLENDRNQLELFTALLLSLPGSPVLYYGDEIGMGDNIWLGDRDAVRTPMQWTPDRNAGFSGCDPGRIYLPVIMDPVYGYQAINVEAQRDSASSLLNWTRRMIEVRKQHHAFAEGDFVELGGSNPSVLAYKRTWIRPDGRLDIVLCVNNLSRFPQPVELDLSEHHGYTPLELTGGVQFPDIGELPYLLTLPGHGFYWFQLLDADAKARRGE
;
A
#
# COMPACT_ATOMS: atom_id res chain seq x y z
N MET A 1 -24.11 -31.06 4.11
CA MET A 1 -24.75 -30.36 2.98
C MET A 1 -24.63 -28.88 3.32
N LEU A 2 -23.57 -28.24 2.84
CA LEU A 2 -23.41 -26.79 2.94
C LEU A 2 -24.43 -26.20 1.97
N VAL A 3 -25.29 -25.33 2.46
CA VAL A 3 -26.24 -24.57 1.63
C VAL A 3 -25.39 -23.50 0.94
N GLU A 4 -25.20 -23.62 -0.37
CA GLU A 4 -24.64 -22.52 -1.16
C GLU A 4 -25.55 -21.29 -0.99
N PRO A 5 -24.98 -20.11 -0.67
CA PRO A 5 -25.77 -18.89 -0.58
C PRO A 5 -26.43 -18.63 -1.94
N GLN A 6 -27.73 -18.34 -1.94
CA GLN A 6 -28.47 -18.11 -3.17
C GLN A 6 -28.17 -16.71 -3.71
N ALA A 7 -28.01 -16.58 -5.02
CA ALA A 7 -27.64 -15.37 -5.77
C ALA A 7 -28.56 -14.15 -5.55
N ASP A 8 -29.68 -14.27 -4.84
CA ASP A 8 -30.62 -13.18 -4.56
C ASP A 8 -30.25 -12.32 -3.34
N ASP A 9 -29.31 -12.78 -2.49
CA ASP A 9 -28.87 -12.01 -1.32
C ASP A 9 -27.80 -10.94 -1.65
N PHE A 10 -27.24 -10.96 -2.86
CA PHE A 10 -26.10 -10.14 -3.28
C PHE A 10 -26.45 -9.01 -4.27
N LYS A 11 -27.68 -8.56 -4.34
CA LYS A 11 -28.11 -7.51 -5.31
C LYS A 11 -27.43 -6.15 -5.10
N SER A 12 -26.83 -5.86 -3.95
CA SER A 12 -26.16 -4.57 -3.71
C SER A 12 -24.76 -4.48 -4.33
N ALA A 13 -24.09 -5.61 -4.56
CA ALA A 13 -22.72 -5.68 -5.09
C ALA A 13 -22.58 -5.17 -6.54
N LYS A 14 -23.67 -5.17 -7.30
CA LYS A 14 -23.69 -4.79 -8.74
C LYS A 14 -24.11 -3.34 -9.00
N GLN A 15 -24.34 -2.53 -7.97
CA GLN A 15 -24.62 -1.09 -8.17
C GLN A 15 -23.32 -0.30 -8.30
N ALA A 16 -23.22 0.47 -9.41
CA ALA A 16 -22.10 1.40 -9.57
C ALA A 16 -22.12 2.45 -8.45
N PRO A 17 -20.95 2.75 -7.83
CA PRO A 17 -20.87 3.79 -6.83
C PRO A 17 -21.19 5.17 -7.43
N ALA A 18 -21.64 6.10 -6.59
CA ALA A 18 -21.92 7.48 -7.01
C ALA A 18 -20.68 8.19 -7.60
N ASN A 19 -19.49 7.82 -7.14
CA ASN A 19 -18.21 8.22 -7.73
C ASN A 19 -17.46 6.96 -8.19
N PRO A 20 -17.33 6.69 -9.51
CA PRO A 20 -16.60 5.53 -10.02
C PRO A 20 -15.08 5.64 -9.80
N HIS A 21 -14.55 6.85 -9.63
CA HIS A 21 -13.12 7.13 -9.40
C HIS A 21 -12.80 7.41 -7.92
N TRP A 22 -13.56 6.82 -7.00
CA TRP A 22 -13.44 7.03 -5.55
C TRP A 22 -12.00 6.82 -5.04
N TYR A 23 -11.26 5.88 -5.63
CA TYR A 23 -9.90 5.52 -5.26
C TYR A 23 -8.89 6.64 -5.46
N LYS A 24 -9.17 7.62 -6.32
CA LYS A 24 -8.24 8.74 -6.60
C LYS A 24 -8.08 9.67 -5.41
N GLY A 25 -9.09 9.80 -4.57
CA GLY A 25 -9.05 10.64 -3.37
C GLY A 25 -8.95 9.85 -2.06
N ALA A 26 -9.14 8.54 -2.11
CA ALA A 26 -9.22 7.69 -0.93
C ALA A 26 -7.91 7.64 -0.14
N VAL A 27 -8.05 7.58 1.18
CA VAL A 27 -6.98 7.20 2.10
C VAL A 27 -7.15 5.72 2.41
N PHE A 28 -6.18 4.92 2.00
CA PHE A 28 -6.16 3.49 2.25
C PHE A 28 -5.49 3.19 3.58
N TYR A 29 -5.91 2.11 4.23
CA TYR A 29 -5.32 1.60 5.46
C TYR A 29 -5.07 0.10 5.33
N GLU A 30 -3.82 -0.27 5.29
CA GLU A 30 -3.39 -1.66 5.22
C GLU A 30 -3.41 -2.28 6.60
N VAL A 31 -4.12 -3.41 6.74
CA VAL A 31 -4.26 -4.10 8.02
C VAL A 31 -4.17 -5.60 7.87
N LEU A 32 -3.26 -6.22 8.61
CA LEU A 32 -3.17 -7.67 8.73
C LEU A 32 -4.25 -8.17 9.69
N VAL A 33 -5.16 -9.02 9.21
CA VAL A 33 -6.24 -9.61 10.04
C VAL A 33 -5.67 -10.23 11.30
N ARG A 34 -4.62 -11.08 11.17
CA ARG A 34 -3.97 -11.78 12.29
C ARG A 34 -3.35 -10.87 13.34
N ALA A 35 -3.02 -9.61 12.96
CA ALA A 35 -2.27 -8.69 13.80
C ALA A 35 -3.15 -7.64 14.48
N PHE A 36 -4.43 -7.50 14.11
CA PHE A 36 -5.20 -6.33 14.50
C PHE A 36 -5.94 -6.50 15.82
N THR A 37 -6.80 -7.50 15.95
CA THR A 37 -7.52 -7.81 17.21
C THR A 37 -7.97 -9.26 17.21
N ASP A 38 -7.72 -9.95 18.30
CA ASP A 38 -8.19 -11.31 18.60
C ASP A 38 -9.50 -11.23 19.39
N SER A 39 -10.61 -11.65 18.80
CA SER A 39 -11.93 -11.60 19.42
C SER A 39 -12.29 -12.87 20.21
N ASN A 40 -11.67 -14.01 19.89
CA ASN A 40 -12.01 -15.32 20.43
C ASN A 40 -11.04 -15.79 21.54
N GLY A 41 -9.89 -15.11 21.70
CA GLY A 41 -8.90 -15.41 22.73
C GLY A 41 -8.01 -16.62 22.40
N ASP A 42 -7.80 -16.92 21.13
CA ASP A 42 -6.88 -17.99 20.72
C ASP A 42 -5.43 -17.54 20.53
N GLY A 43 -5.18 -16.24 20.43
CA GLY A 43 -3.87 -15.62 20.29
C GLY A 43 -3.60 -15.10 18.89
N THR A 44 -4.53 -15.25 17.97
CA THR A 44 -4.45 -14.76 16.58
C THR A 44 -5.59 -13.79 16.32
N GLY A 45 -5.32 -12.69 15.66
CA GLY A 45 -6.36 -11.75 15.23
C GLY A 45 -7.30 -12.40 14.21
N ASP A 46 -8.54 -11.94 14.19
CA ASP A 46 -9.59 -12.53 13.37
C ASP A 46 -10.52 -11.46 12.74
N LEU A 47 -11.35 -11.89 11.78
CA LEU A 47 -12.26 -11.00 11.04
C LEU A 47 -13.29 -10.33 11.95
N ARG A 48 -13.78 -11.02 12.98
CA ARG A 48 -14.69 -10.44 13.97
C ARG A 48 -13.99 -9.42 14.86
N GLY A 49 -12.74 -9.67 15.21
CA GLY A 49 -11.88 -8.73 15.91
C GLY A 49 -11.63 -7.47 15.11
N LEU A 50 -11.29 -7.61 13.83
CA LEU A 50 -11.17 -6.46 12.93
C LEU A 50 -12.49 -5.68 12.81
N ALA A 51 -13.63 -6.37 12.63
CA ALA A 51 -14.94 -5.74 12.58
C ALA A 51 -15.26 -4.93 13.85
N SER A 52 -14.84 -5.40 15.02
CA SER A 52 -15.01 -4.70 16.31
C SER A 52 -14.24 -3.38 16.42
N ARG A 53 -13.29 -3.15 15.51
CA ARG A 53 -12.43 -1.94 15.47
C ARG A 53 -12.76 -0.99 14.31
N LEU A 54 -13.79 -1.24 13.55
CA LEU A 54 -14.19 -0.37 12.43
C LEU A 54 -14.55 1.05 12.88
N ASP A 55 -15.09 1.24 14.09
CA ASP A 55 -15.36 2.58 14.65
C ASP A 55 -14.07 3.41 14.84
N TYR A 56 -12.94 2.73 15.15
CA TYR A 56 -11.63 3.39 15.21
C TYR A 56 -11.16 3.82 13.82
N ILE A 57 -11.33 2.96 12.83
CA ILE A 57 -10.90 3.19 11.44
C ILE A 57 -11.74 4.31 10.82
N GLU A 58 -13.07 4.30 11.03
CA GLU A 58 -13.97 5.40 10.64
C GLU A 58 -13.56 6.72 11.31
N TRP A 59 -13.32 6.70 12.62
CA TRP A 59 -12.89 7.88 13.38
C TRP A 59 -11.54 8.42 12.90
N LEU A 60 -10.60 7.56 12.50
CA LEU A 60 -9.32 7.97 11.91
C LEU A 60 -9.51 8.70 10.57
N GLY A 61 -10.59 8.41 9.84
CA GLY A 61 -10.92 9.05 8.58
C GLY A 61 -10.46 8.26 7.34
N VAL A 62 -10.22 6.96 7.50
CA VAL A 62 -9.88 6.04 6.40
C VAL A 62 -11.08 5.82 5.47
N ASP A 63 -10.84 5.71 4.18
CA ASP A 63 -11.86 5.46 3.15
C ASP A 63 -11.89 4.02 2.67
N CYS A 64 -10.75 3.33 2.72
CA CYS A 64 -10.62 1.98 2.22
C CYS A 64 -9.67 1.14 3.06
N LEU A 65 -10.12 -0.05 3.48
CA LEU A 65 -9.26 -1.09 4.04
C LEU A 65 -8.59 -1.87 2.91
N TRP A 66 -7.30 -2.14 3.06
CA TRP A 66 -6.60 -3.15 2.29
C TRP A 66 -6.23 -4.30 3.23
N LEU A 67 -6.75 -5.49 2.91
CA LEU A 67 -6.50 -6.72 3.64
C LEU A 67 -5.52 -7.61 2.85
N PRO A 68 -4.25 -7.74 3.29
CA PRO A 68 -3.36 -8.81 2.83
C PRO A 68 -4.00 -10.19 3.00
N PRO A 69 -3.50 -11.26 2.34
CA PRO A 69 -4.19 -12.53 2.24
C PRO A 69 -4.65 -13.08 3.60
N PHE A 70 -5.94 -13.40 3.68
CA PHE A 70 -6.59 -14.06 4.83
C PHE A 70 -7.19 -15.41 4.43
N TYR A 71 -6.88 -15.88 3.25
CA TYR A 71 -7.34 -17.14 2.68
C TYR A 71 -6.72 -18.35 3.38
N ALA A 72 -7.28 -19.55 3.15
CA ALA A 72 -6.68 -20.77 3.65
C ALA A 72 -5.24 -20.92 3.16
N SER A 73 -4.31 -21.07 4.09
CA SER A 73 -2.87 -21.06 3.85
C SER A 73 -2.14 -21.79 4.97
N PRO A 74 -1.01 -22.45 4.68
CA PRO A 74 -0.08 -22.92 5.71
C PRO A 74 0.67 -21.81 6.45
N LEU A 75 0.53 -20.55 6.05
CA LEU A 75 1.18 -19.36 6.62
C LEU A 75 2.72 -19.40 6.57
N ARG A 76 3.32 -20.10 5.63
CA ARG A 76 4.78 -20.14 5.45
C ARG A 76 5.35 -18.84 4.85
N ASP A 77 4.46 -18.06 4.21
CA ASP A 77 4.75 -16.71 3.73
C ASP A 77 3.62 -15.73 4.10
N GLY A 78 3.27 -15.70 5.38
CA GLY A 78 2.32 -14.72 5.90
C GLY A 78 0.91 -14.74 5.30
N GLY A 79 0.57 -15.80 4.53
CA GLY A 79 -0.71 -15.97 3.84
C GLY A 79 -0.62 -15.91 2.32
N TYR A 80 0.52 -15.49 1.75
CA TYR A 80 0.72 -15.46 0.30
C TYR A 80 0.88 -16.86 -0.32
N ASP A 81 1.17 -17.89 0.46
CA ASP A 81 1.16 -19.29 0.09
C ASP A 81 -0.26 -19.89 0.23
N ILE A 82 -1.17 -19.54 -0.68
CA ILE A 82 -2.60 -19.88 -0.63
C ILE A 82 -2.82 -21.34 -0.98
N SER A 83 -3.56 -22.06 -0.12
CA SER A 83 -3.95 -23.45 -0.35
C SER A 83 -5.41 -23.61 -0.81
N ASP A 84 -6.26 -22.60 -0.62
CA ASP A 84 -7.61 -22.51 -1.17
C ASP A 84 -8.01 -21.03 -1.30
N PHE A 85 -8.20 -20.58 -2.54
CA PHE A 85 -8.57 -19.20 -2.85
C PHE A 85 -9.98 -18.80 -2.43
N ARG A 86 -10.86 -19.74 -2.16
CA ARG A 86 -12.29 -19.50 -1.84
C ARG A 86 -12.65 -19.76 -0.39
N ALA A 87 -11.67 -20.11 0.43
CA ALA A 87 -11.84 -20.36 1.86
C ALA A 87 -11.07 -19.32 2.67
N VAL A 88 -11.62 -18.92 3.80
CA VAL A 88 -10.93 -18.14 4.84
C VAL A 88 -10.09 -19.09 5.69
N LEU A 89 -8.92 -18.66 6.13
CA LEU A 89 -8.12 -19.43 7.09
C LEU A 89 -8.94 -19.63 8.39
N PRO A 90 -9.10 -20.87 8.88
CA PRO A 90 -9.98 -21.15 10.02
C PRO A 90 -9.68 -20.34 11.28
N GLU A 91 -8.42 -19.99 11.53
CA GLU A 91 -8.01 -19.14 12.65
C GLU A 91 -8.48 -17.69 12.49
N PHE A 92 -8.76 -17.23 11.26
CA PHE A 92 -9.28 -15.89 10.99
C PHE A 92 -10.80 -15.83 10.95
N GLY A 93 -11.48 -16.97 10.89
CA GLY A 93 -12.93 -17.09 10.84
C GLY A 93 -13.45 -17.81 9.61
N THR A 94 -14.61 -17.42 9.13
CA THR A 94 -15.31 -18.02 8.00
C THR A 94 -15.60 -16.98 6.90
N VAL A 95 -16.12 -17.44 5.76
CA VAL A 95 -16.61 -16.52 4.69
C VAL A 95 -17.76 -15.67 5.22
N GLU A 96 -18.63 -16.21 6.07
CA GLU A 96 -19.72 -15.46 6.71
C GLU A 96 -19.19 -14.36 7.64
N ASP A 97 -18.07 -14.59 8.35
CA ASP A 97 -17.41 -13.57 9.16
C ASP A 97 -16.81 -12.47 8.29
N PHE A 98 -16.28 -12.84 7.12
CA PHE A 98 -15.82 -11.85 6.13
C PHE A 98 -16.98 -11.00 5.57
N VAL A 99 -18.10 -11.62 5.19
CA VAL A 99 -19.29 -10.89 4.73
C VAL A 99 -19.80 -9.95 5.82
N TYR A 100 -19.80 -10.38 7.07
CA TYR A 100 -20.16 -9.52 8.19
C TYR A 100 -19.22 -8.32 8.33
N LEU A 101 -17.90 -8.53 8.24
CA LEU A 101 -16.92 -7.44 8.24
C LEU A 101 -17.20 -6.45 7.11
N LEU A 102 -17.46 -6.96 5.90
CA LEU A 102 -17.73 -6.17 4.71
C LEU A 102 -18.99 -5.30 4.87
N ASP A 103 -20.09 -5.88 5.36
CA ASP A 103 -21.33 -5.17 5.63
C ASP A 103 -21.15 -4.06 6.69
N GLU A 104 -20.38 -4.36 7.74
CA GLU A 104 -20.08 -3.39 8.80
C GLU A 104 -19.19 -2.24 8.30
N ALA A 105 -18.21 -2.53 7.42
CA ALA A 105 -17.38 -1.53 6.78
C ALA A 105 -18.21 -0.62 5.85
N HIS A 106 -19.02 -1.22 4.98
CA HIS A 106 -19.88 -0.48 4.03
C HIS A 106 -20.90 0.40 4.75
N ARG A 107 -21.47 -0.05 5.87
CA ARG A 107 -22.38 0.79 6.67
C ARG A 107 -21.73 2.06 7.21
N ARG A 108 -20.40 2.05 7.39
CA ARG A 108 -19.58 3.21 7.80
C ARG A 108 -19.03 4.00 6.62
N GLY A 109 -19.35 3.60 5.39
CA GLY A 109 -18.79 4.21 4.18
C GLY A 109 -17.33 3.82 3.90
N ILE A 110 -16.82 2.79 4.58
CA ILE A 110 -15.47 2.26 4.38
C ILE A 110 -15.54 1.16 3.33
N ARG A 111 -14.69 1.24 2.30
CA ARG A 111 -14.52 0.23 1.28
C ARG A 111 -13.52 -0.84 1.72
N VAL A 112 -13.55 -1.98 1.06
CA VAL A 112 -12.62 -3.09 1.36
C VAL A 112 -12.07 -3.66 0.07
N ILE A 113 -10.74 -3.68 -0.05
CA ILE A 113 -10.02 -4.42 -1.08
C ILE A 113 -9.21 -5.53 -0.41
N THR A 114 -9.00 -6.61 -1.15
CA THR A 114 -8.20 -7.76 -0.70
C THR A 114 -7.09 -8.05 -1.70
N ASP A 115 -6.10 -8.84 -1.31
CA ASP A 115 -5.09 -9.31 -2.25
C ASP A 115 -5.66 -10.41 -3.14
N LEU A 116 -5.29 -10.39 -4.40
CA LEU A 116 -5.44 -11.51 -5.32
C LEU A 116 -4.04 -11.97 -5.74
N VAL A 117 -3.59 -13.10 -5.20
CA VAL A 117 -2.30 -13.69 -5.53
C VAL A 117 -2.44 -14.48 -6.83
N LEU A 118 -2.10 -13.82 -7.93
CA LEU A 118 -2.27 -14.40 -9.27
C LEU A 118 -1.14 -15.36 -9.64
N ASN A 119 0.10 -15.06 -9.21
CA ASN A 119 1.30 -15.69 -9.74
C ASN A 119 1.48 -17.15 -9.33
N HIS A 120 1.15 -17.51 -8.11
CA HIS A 120 1.49 -18.81 -7.50
C HIS A 120 0.44 -19.29 -6.51
N THR A 121 0.61 -20.52 -6.06
CA THR A 121 -0.14 -21.11 -4.94
C THR A 121 0.82 -21.67 -3.89
N SER A 122 0.30 -22.11 -2.75
CA SER A 122 1.03 -23.05 -1.88
C SER A 122 1.29 -24.37 -2.60
N ASP A 123 2.40 -25.02 -2.28
CA ASP A 123 2.63 -26.42 -2.67
C ASP A 123 1.59 -27.39 -2.07
N SER A 124 0.86 -26.98 -1.02
CA SER A 124 -0.26 -27.74 -0.44
C SER A 124 -1.59 -27.52 -1.17
N HIS A 125 -1.66 -26.63 -2.16
CA HIS A 125 -2.87 -26.41 -2.94
C HIS A 125 -3.30 -27.70 -3.68
N PRO A 126 -4.60 -28.07 -3.69
CA PRO A 126 -5.07 -29.27 -4.39
C PRO A 126 -4.67 -29.34 -5.87
N TRP A 127 -4.60 -28.19 -6.57
CA TRP A 127 -4.14 -28.14 -7.96
C TRP A 127 -2.70 -28.63 -8.09
N PHE A 128 -1.80 -28.17 -7.21
CA PHE A 128 -0.39 -28.60 -7.25
C PHE A 128 -0.24 -30.06 -6.86
N GLN A 129 -0.96 -30.53 -5.84
CA GLN A 129 -0.91 -31.93 -5.42
C GLN A 129 -1.41 -32.89 -6.50
N GLN A 130 -2.41 -32.47 -7.29
CA GLN A 130 -2.88 -33.24 -8.45
C GLN A 130 -1.91 -33.14 -9.63
N SER A 131 -1.42 -31.92 -9.95
CA SER A 131 -0.45 -31.72 -11.00
C SER A 131 0.81 -32.57 -10.84
N ARG A 132 1.34 -32.64 -9.60
CA ARG A 132 2.56 -33.42 -9.33
C ARG A 132 2.33 -34.95 -9.36
N SER A 133 1.14 -35.42 -9.05
CA SER A 133 0.84 -36.86 -8.95
C SER A 133 0.24 -37.45 -10.23
N ASP A 134 -0.38 -36.63 -11.07
CA ASP A 134 -1.03 -37.04 -12.33
C ASP A 134 -0.71 -36.04 -13.45
N PRO A 135 0.45 -36.20 -14.12
CA PRO A 135 0.87 -35.30 -15.19
C PRO A 135 -0.08 -35.21 -16.39
N ASP A 136 -0.84 -36.27 -16.65
CA ASP A 136 -1.80 -36.35 -17.76
C ASP A 136 -3.23 -35.98 -17.33
N GLY A 137 -3.44 -35.69 -16.05
CA GLY A 137 -4.74 -35.33 -15.47
C GLY A 137 -5.16 -33.89 -15.78
N PRO A 138 -6.36 -33.48 -15.34
CA PRO A 138 -6.92 -32.16 -15.66
C PRO A 138 -6.11 -30.99 -15.08
N TYR A 139 -5.30 -31.23 -14.06
CA TYR A 139 -4.40 -30.23 -13.46
C TYR A 139 -2.93 -30.44 -13.83
N GLY A 140 -2.61 -31.42 -14.70
CA GLY A 140 -1.24 -31.80 -15.03
C GLY A 140 -0.38 -30.65 -15.54
N ASP A 141 -0.98 -29.68 -16.22
CA ASP A 141 -0.33 -28.50 -16.82
C ASP A 141 -0.73 -27.17 -16.17
N TYR A 142 -1.20 -27.21 -14.91
CA TYR A 142 -1.55 -26.00 -14.15
C TYR A 142 -0.35 -25.22 -13.63
N TYR A 143 0.83 -25.86 -13.57
CA TYR A 143 2.08 -25.26 -13.09
C TYR A 143 3.17 -25.39 -14.15
N VAL A 144 4.22 -24.59 -14.03
CA VAL A 144 5.32 -24.57 -14.98
C VAL A 144 6.31 -25.69 -14.63
N TRP A 145 6.38 -26.74 -15.46
CA TRP A 145 7.23 -27.90 -15.28
C TRP A 145 8.31 -28.01 -16.36
N SER A 146 9.46 -28.60 -16.01
CA SER A 146 10.56 -28.87 -16.94
C SER A 146 11.30 -30.15 -16.55
N ASP A 147 11.88 -30.83 -17.55
CA ASP A 147 12.74 -31.99 -17.32
C ASP A 147 14.11 -31.62 -16.74
N ASP A 148 14.53 -30.36 -16.88
CA ASP A 148 15.77 -29.82 -16.34
C ASP A 148 15.55 -28.38 -15.81
N ASP A 149 16.55 -27.85 -15.10
CA ASP A 149 16.56 -26.54 -14.48
C ASP A 149 17.29 -25.45 -15.29
N SER A 150 17.49 -25.69 -16.58
CA SER A 150 18.28 -24.78 -17.44
C SER A 150 17.47 -23.66 -18.09
N ARG A 151 16.12 -23.80 -18.13
CA ARG A 151 15.23 -22.83 -18.76
C ARG A 151 15.15 -21.54 -17.96
N TYR A 152 14.87 -20.44 -18.67
CA TYR A 152 14.65 -19.10 -18.08
C TYR A 152 15.83 -18.60 -17.23
N ALA A 153 17.07 -18.89 -17.68
CA ALA A 153 18.29 -18.58 -16.94
C ALA A 153 18.54 -17.08 -16.71
N ASP A 154 17.91 -16.22 -17.51
CA ASP A 154 18.01 -14.75 -17.37
C ASP A 154 17.06 -14.18 -16.30
N ALA A 155 16.16 -14.99 -15.74
CA ALA A 155 15.25 -14.57 -14.69
C ALA A 155 15.99 -14.49 -13.33
N ARG A 156 15.98 -13.31 -12.73
CA ARG A 156 16.61 -13.07 -11.41
C ARG A 156 15.91 -13.85 -10.28
N ILE A 157 16.64 -14.15 -9.24
CA ILE A 157 16.10 -14.66 -7.97
C ILE A 157 15.61 -13.47 -7.16
N ILE A 158 14.38 -13.53 -6.65
CA ILE A 158 13.77 -12.44 -5.85
C ILE A 158 14.12 -12.58 -4.38
N PHE A 159 13.91 -13.76 -3.79
CA PHE A 159 14.22 -14.01 -2.38
C PHE A 159 15.66 -14.52 -2.20
N VAL A 160 16.62 -13.62 -2.41
CA VAL A 160 18.05 -13.91 -2.41
C VAL A 160 18.59 -14.42 -1.07
N ASP A 161 17.89 -14.19 0.03
CA ASP A 161 18.30 -14.66 1.36
C ASP A 161 18.03 -16.15 1.58
N THR A 162 17.08 -16.72 0.82
CA THR A 162 16.60 -18.10 1.03
C THR A 162 16.73 -18.99 -0.20
N GLU A 163 16.54 -18.44 -1.40
CA GLU A 163 16.50 -19.21 -2.64
C GLU A 163 17.83 -19.09 -3.41
N THR A 164 18.23 -20.19 -4.03
CA THR A 164 19.44 -20.27 -4.87
C THR A 164 19.15 -20.59 -6.34
N SER A 165 17.89 -20.93 -6.63
CA SER A 165 17.37 -21.23 -7.97
C SER A 165 15.89 -20.88 -8.03
N ASN A 166 15.37 -20.55 -9.21
CA ASN A 166 13.93 -20.46 -9.48
C ASN A 166 13.31 -21.84 -9.84
N TRP A 167 14.09 -22.92 -9.81
CA TRP A 167 13.65 -24.28 -10.08
C TRP A 167 13.87 -25.19 -8.88
N THR A 168 12.87 -26.02 -8.56
CA THR A 168 12.96 -27.06 -7.53
C THR A 168 12.53 -28.41 -8.09
N TYR A 169 13.35 -29.46 -7.83
CA TYR A 169 13.04 -30.81 -8.26
C TYR A 169 11.95 -31.44 -7.39
N ASP A 170 10.91 -31.97 -8.05
CA ASP A 170 9.83 -32.73 -7.41
C ASP A 170 10.04 -34.24 -7.64
N PRO A 171 10.33 -35.03 -6.57
CA PRO A 171 10.57 -36.46 -6.72
C PRO A 171 9.30 -37.28 -7.02
N VAL A 172 8.10 -36.74 -6.79
CA VAL A 172 6.84 -37.41 -7.10
C VAL A 172 6.58 -37.38 -8.61
N ARG A 173 6.71 -36.20 -9.21
CA ARG A 173 6.53 -36.02 -10.65
C ARG A 173 7.79 -36.43 -11.44
N GLY A 174 8.99 -36.33 -10.82
CA GLY A 174 10.26 -36.61 -11.49
C GLY A 174 10.71 -35.47 -12.42
N GLN A 175 10.21 -34.28 -12.22
CA GLN A 175 10.49 -33.07 -12.99
C GLN A 175 10.80 -31.90 -12.05
N PHE A 176 11.31 -30.79 -12.58
CA PHE A 176 11.45 -29.52 -11.89
C PHE A 176 10.20 -28.66 -12.09
N TYR A 177 9.78 -27.94 -11.02
CA TYR A 177 8.76 -26.91 -11.13
C TYR A 177 9.38 -25.53 -10.92
N TRP A 178 8.82 -24.55 -11.60
CA TRP A 178 9.21 -23.14 -11.50
C TRP A 178 8.59 -22.44 -10.31
N HIS A 179 9.34 -21.54 -9.68
CA HIS A 179 8.86 -20.64 -8.64
C HIS A 179 9.67 -19.34 -8.66
N ARG A 180 9.00 -18.20 -8.66
CA ARG A 180 9.68 -16.89 -8.60
C ARG A 180 10.00 -16.46 -7.18
N PHE A 181 9.24 -16.96 -6.21
CA PHE A 181 9.36 -16.69 -4.79
C PHE A 181 9.90 -17.92 -4.06
N PHE A 182 9.33 -18.30 -2.92
CA PHE A 182 9.81 -19.49 -2.21
C PHE A 182 9.56 -20.79 -2.98
N ALA A 183 10.42 -21.77 -2.76
CA ALA A 183 10.24 -23.11 -3.32
C ALA A 183 8.90 -23.78 -2.95
N HIS A 184 8.24 -23.34 -1.88
CA HIS A 184 6.90 -23.81 -1.51
C HIS A 184 5.74 -23.02 -2.14
N GLN A 185 6.06 -22.12 -3.07
CA GLN A 185 5.11 -21.31 -3.83
C GLN A 185 5.29 -21.54 -5.34
N PRO A 186 4.86 -22.73 -5.85
CA PRO A 186 4.98 -23.05 -7.28
C PRO A 186 4.14 -22.08 -8.12
N ASP A 187 4.72 -21.60 -9.22
CA ASP A 187 4.08 -20.65 -10.13
C ASP A 187 3.05 -21.34 -11.02
N LEU A 188 1.91 -20.67 -11.19
CA LEU A 188 0.84 -21.09 -12.08
C LEU A 188 1.23 -20.91 -13.54
N ASN A 189 0.87 -21.86 -14.39
CA ASN A 189 1.13 -21.83 -15.82
C ASN A 189 0.06 -21.02 -16.58
N TYR A 190 0.27 -19.74 -16.76
CA TYR A 190 -0.64 -18.87 -17.51
C TYR A 190 -0.67 -19.12 -19.04
N GLU A 191 0.24 -19.96 -19.58
CA GLU A 191 0.10 -20.49 -20.94
C GLU A 191 -1.15 -21.35 -21.07
N ASN A 192 -1.59 -21.97 -19.97
CA ASN A 192 -2.80 -22.77 -19.91
C ASN A 192 -4.04 -21.87 -19.75
N PRO A 193 -4.98 -21.87 -20.72
CA PRO A 193 -6.19 -21.05 -20.61
C PRO A 193 -7.11 -21.44 -19.45
N ASP A 194 -7.08 -22.70 -18.99
CA ASP A 194 -7.89 -23.14 -17.86
C ASP A 194 -7.41 -22.52 -16.55
N VAL A 195 -6.10 -22.25 -16.40
CA VAL A 195 -5.54 -21.48 -15.26
C VAL A 195 -6.06 -20.05 -15.31
N GLN A 196 -6.04 -19.39 -16.47
CA GLN A 196 -6.55 -18.03 -16.61
C GLN A 196 -8.04 -17.93 -16.25
N GLU A 197 -8.88 -18.88 -16.72
CA GLU A 197 -10.30 -18.91 -16.36
C GLU A 197 -10.51 -19.21 -14.87
N ALA A 198 -9.75 -20.14 -14.30
CA ALA A 198 -9.85 -20.46 -12.86
C ALA A 198 -9.55 -19.23 -11.99
N MET A 199 -8.56 -18.40 -12.37
CA MET A 199 -8.23 -17.18 -11.63
C MET A 199 -9.26 -16.07 -11.86
N LEU A 200 -9.87 -15.96 -13.05
CA LEU A 200 -11.01 -15.07 -13.28
C LEU A 200 -12.25 -15.49 -12.45
N ASP A 201 -12.45 -16.77 -12.26
CA ASP A 201 -13.52 -17.29 -11.40
C ASP A 201 -13.26 -17.02 -9.90
N VAL A 202 -11.99 -17.02 -9.47
CA VAL A 202 -11.62 -16.59 -8.11
C VAL A 202 -11.92 -15.09 -7.94
N LEU A 203 -11.56 -14.27 -8.94
CA LEU A 203 -11.85 -12.83 -8.95
C LEU A 203 -13.36 -12.58 -8.82
N ARG A 204 -14.18 -13.25 -9.63
CA ARG A 204 -15.65 -13.14 -9.57
C ARG A 204 -16.21 -13.56 -8.21
N PHE A 205 -15.71 -14.67 -7.64
CA PHE A 205 -16.18 -15.19 -6.35
C PHE A 205 -16.14 -14.10 -5.25
N TRP A 206 -15.01 -13.40 -5.10
CA TRP A 206 -14.87 -12.38 -4.08
C TRP A 206 -15.63 -11.09 -4.42
N LEU A 207 -15.69 -10.72 -5.71
CA LEU A 207 -16.51 -9.57 -6.15
C LEU A 207 -18.01 -9.83 -5.97
N ASP A 208 -18.48 -11.06 -6.14
CA ASP A 208 -19.87 -11.45 -5.87
C ASP A 208 -20.20 -11.33 -4.37
N LEU A 209 -19.23 -11.53 -3.47
CA LEU A 209 -19.39 -11.27 -2.04
C LEU A 209 -19.46 -9.78 -1.70
N GLY A 210 -19.08 -8.91 -2.63
CA GLY A 210 -19.28 -7.45 -2.52
C GLY A 210 -18.04 -6.63 -2.20
N ILE A 211 -16.81 -7.19 -2.29
CA ILE A 211 -15.58 -6.41 -2.11
C ILE A 211 -15.48 -5.27 -3.13
N ASP A 212 -14.72 -4.24 -2.80
CA ASP A 212 -14.57 -3.04 -3.64
C ASP A 212 -13.39 -3.11 -4.61
N GLY A 213 -12.66 -4.20 -4.62
CA GLY A 213 -11.58 -4.44 -5.55
C GLY A 213 -10.46 -5.32 -5.00
N PHE A 214 -9.35 -5.35 -5.73
CA PHE A 214 -8.18 -6.13 -5.38
C PHE A 214 -6.88 -5.34 -5.47
N ARG A 215 -5.95 -5.68 -4.62
CA ARG A 215 -4.53 -5.51 -4.90
C ARG A 215 -4.06 -6.79 -5.60
N LEU A 216 -3.56 -6.65 -6.83
CA LEU A 216 -3.05 -7.77 -7.62
C LEU A 216 -1.58 -7.98 -7.28
N ASP A 217 -1.29 -9.09 -6.60
CA ASP A 217 0.04 -9.46 -6.15
C ASP A 217 0.93 -9.88 -7.32
N ALA A 218 2.18 -9.45 -7.30
CA ALA A 218 3.26 -9.96 -8.15
C ALA A 218 2.96 -10.02 -9.65
N VAL A 219 2.20 -9.04 -10.19
CA VAL A 219 1.74 -9.06 -11.58
C VAL A 219 2.84 -9.10 -12.65
N PRO A 220 4.09 -8.63 -12.46
CA PRO A 220 5.11 -8.71 -13.50
C PRO A 220 5.51 -10.13 -13.92
N TYR A 221 5.23 -11.13 -13.11
CA TYR A 221 5.84 -12.47 -13.19
C TYR A 221 4.93 -13.57 -13.75
N LEU A 222 3.72 -13.24 -14.26
CA LEU A 222 2.68 -14.22 -14.61
C LEU A 222 3.04 -15.16 -15.78
N PHE A 223 3.96 -14.77 -16.63
CA PHE A 223 4.36 -15.55 -17.82
C PHE A 223 5.87 -15.70 -17.89
N GLU A 224 6.32 -16.84 -18.39
CA GLU A 224 7.72 -17.13 -18.67
C GLU A 224 7.97 -17.17 -20.18
N GLN A 225 9.12 -16.62 -20.59
CA GLN A 225 9.59 -16.68 -21.97
C GLN A 225 11.10 -16.84 -22.02
N GLU A 226 11.57 -17.85 -22.76
CA GLU A 226 12.98 -18.10 -22.95
C GLU A 226 13.71 -16.90 -23.57
N GLY A 227 14.91 -16.58 -23.08
CA GLY A 227 15.71 -15.45 -23.54
C GLY A 227 15.21 -14.09 -23.05
N THR A 228 14.34 -14.06 -22.04
CA THR A 228 13.90 -12.86 -21.33
C THR A 228 14.10 -13.00 -19.83
N ASN A 229 13.97 -11.90 -19.08
CA ASN A 229 13.98 -11.92 -17.62
C ASN A 229 12.65 -12.44 -17.00
N CYS A 230 11.67 -12.85 -17.83
CA CYS A 230 10.32 -13.26 -17.40
C CYS A 230 9.59 -12.21 -16.57
N GLU A 231 9.74 -10.93 -16.91
CA GLU A 231 9.04 -9.81 -16.27
C GLU A 231 8.40 -8.90 -17.31
N ASN A 232 7.22 -8.36 -17.03
CA ASN A 232 6.52 -7.37 -17.87
C ASN A 232 6.26 -7.85 -19.31
N LEU A 233 5.99 -9.13 -19.49
CA LEU A 233 5.76 -9.67 -20.82
C LEU A 233 4.42 -9.19 -21.42
N PRO A 234 4.31 -9.01 -22.74
CA PRO A 234 3.06 -8.55 -23.38
C PRO A 234 1.83 -9.37 -23.00
N ARG A 235 2.00 -10.68 -22.81
CA ARG A 235 0.93 -11.60 -22.43
C ARG A 235 0.42 -11.37 -21.00
N THR A 236 1.28 -10.89 -20.10
CA THR A 236 0.88 -10.43 -18.77
C THR A 236 -0.13 -9.29 -18.90
N HIS A 237 0.17 -8.29 -19.71
CA HIS A 237 -0.72 -7.15 -19.98
C HIS A 237 -2.04 -7.59 -20.63
N GLU A 238 -2.00 -8.55 -21.58
CA GLU A 238 -3.20 -9.11 -22.19
C GLU A 238 -4.12 -9.77 -21.15
N PHE A 239 -3.57 -10.52 -20.20
CA PHE A 239 -4.35 -11.13 -19.13
C PHE A 239 -4.92 -10.09 -18.16
N LEU A 240 -4.14 -9.07 -17.78
CA LEU A 240 -4.63 -7.99 -16.94
C LEU A 240 -5.76 -7.19 -17.59
N LYS A 241 -5.72 -6.97 -18.90
CA LYS A 241 -6.85 -6.40 -19.66
C LYS A 241 -8.11 -7.26 -19.58
N ARG A 242 -7.95 -8.59 -19.57
CA ARG A 242 -9.10 -9.51 -19.36
C ARG A 242 -9.67 -9.35 -17.94
N CYS A 243 -8.82 -9.27 -16.91
CA CYS A 243 -9.26 -9.01 -15.54
C CYS A 243 -10.01 -7.66 -15.45
N ARG A 244 -9.44 -6.59 -16.03
CA ARG A 244 -10.06 -5.29 -16.07
C ARG A 244 -11.42 -5.31 -16.77
N LYS A 245 -11.50 -5.97 -17.91
CA LYS A 245 -12.76 -6.10 -18.65
C LYS A 245 -13.85 -6.80 -17.83
N VAL A 246 -13.53 -7.86 -17.10
CA VAL A 246 -14.49 -8.52 -16.19
C VAL A 246 -14.97 -7.54 -15.12
N VAL A 247 -14.05 -6.78 -14.51
CA VAL A 247 -14.39 -5.80 -13.48
C VAL A 247 -15.30 -4.70 -14.03
N ASP A 248 -14.96 -4.11 -15.17
CA ASP A 248 -15.73 -3.00 -15.73
C ASP A 248 -17.12 -3.43 -16.21
N ASP A 249 -17.22 -4.61 -16.85
CA ASP A 249 -18.46 -5.10 -17.44
C ASP A 249 -19.42 -5.69 -16.39
N GLU A 250 -18.90 -6.41 -15.39
CA GLU A 250 -19.70 -7.18 -14.43
C GLU A 250 -19.82 -6.48 -13.06
N TYR A 251 -18.83 -5.66 -12.66
CA TYR A 251 -18.71 -5.07 -11.31
C TYR A 251 -18.27 -3.59 -11.37
N PRO A 252 -19.05 -2.71 -11.98
CA PRO A 252 -18.63 -1.33 -12.20
C PRO A 252 -18.26 -0.61 -10.91
N GLY A 253 -17.16 0.17 -10.94
CA GLY A 253 -16.66 0.95 -9.83
C GLY A 253 -15.83 0.17 -8.81
N ARG A 254 -15.44 -1.05 -9.12
CA ARG A 254 -14.42 -1.81 -8.38
C ARG A 254 -13.03 -1.45 -8.89
N VAL A 255 -12.01 -1.60 -8.03
CA VAL A 255 -10.64 -1.17 -8.32
C VAL A 255 -9.70 -2.37 -8.46
N LEU A 256 -8.75 -2.28 -9.38
CA LEU A 256 -7.59 -3.15 -9.47
C LEU A 256 -6.35 -2.30 -9.20
N LEU A 257 -5.57 -2.66 -8.18
CA LEU A 257 -4.33 -2.00 -7.77
C LEU A 257 -3.16 -2.96 -8.04
N ALA A 258 -2.31 -2.64 -9.01
CA ALA A 258 -1.17 -3.47 -9.37
C ALA A 258 -0.01 -3.34 -8.38
N GLU A 259 0.56 -4.47 -7.97
CA GLU A 259 1.88 -4.51 -7.40
C GLU A 259 2.90 -4.83 -8.49
N ALA A 260 3.58 -3.80 -8.98
CA ALA A 260 4.67 -3.90 -9.92
C ALA A 260 5.85 -3.08 -9.39
N ASN A 261 6.79 -3.77 -8.71
CA ASN A 261 8.01 -3.14 -8.21
C ASN A 261 9.00 -2.97 -9.35
N GLN A 262 8.74 -1.99 -10.22
CA GLN A 262 9.48 -1.69 -11.43
C GLN A 262 9.77 -0.19 -11.52
N TRP A 263 10.57 0.21 -12.50
CA TRP A 263 10.83 1.62 -12.77
C TRP A 263 9.55 2.34 -13.26
N PRO A 264 9.36 3.64 -13.02
CA PRO A 264 8.09 4.31 -13.36
C PRO A 264 7.68 4.20 -14.83
N SER A 265 8.65 4.17 -15.77
CA SER A 265 8.38 3.97 -17.19
C SER A 265 7.79 2.60 -17.52
N ASP A 266 8.12 1.59 -16.73
CA ASP A 266 7.62 0.22 -16.93
C ASP A 266 6.28 0.04 -16.19
N VAL A 267 6.15 0.62 -15.00
CA VAL A 267 4.89 0.57 -14.22
C VAL A 267 3.75 1.27 -14.96
N VAL A 268 4.02 2.32 -15.73
CA VAL A 268 2.96 3.06 -16.44
C VAL A 268 2.20 2.18 -17.44
N GLU A 269 2.83 1.12 -17.96
CA GLU A 269 2.20 0.18 -18.87
C GLU A 269 1.06 -0.61 -18.20
N TYR A 270 1.10 -0.83 -16.89
CA TYR A 270 0.05 -1.50 -16.11
C TYR A 270 -1.25 -0.69 -15.97
N PHE A 271 -1.26 0.56 -16.37
CA PHE A 271 -2.50 1.33 -16.50
C PHE A 271 -3.19 1.10 -17.86
N GLY A 272 -2.50 0.52 -18.84
CA GLY A 272 -3.00 0.27 -20.17
C GLY A 272 -3.02 1.49 -21.09
N ASP A 273 -3.84 1.44 -22.14
CA ASP A 273 -3.86 2.45 -23.19
C ASP A 273 -4.44 3.79 -22.70
N PRO A 274 -3.66 4.89 -22.74
CA PRO A 274 -4.15 6.23 -22.38
C PRO A 274 -5.32 6.72 -23.24
N ALA A 275 -5.44 6.24 -24.49
CA ALA A 275 -6.52 6.66 -25.38
C ALA A 275 -7.90 6.12 -24.92
N THR A 276 -7.92 5.06 -24.14
CA THR A 276 -9.15 4.49 -23.54
C THR A 276 -9.44 5.02 -22.15
N GLY A 277 -8.54 5.82 -21.58
CA GLY A 277 -8.57 6.22 -20.16
C GLY A 277 -7.94 5.20 -19.22
N GLY A 278 -7.25 4.19 -19.76
CA GLY A 278 -6.66 3.05 -19.06
C GLY A 278 -7.56 1.82 -19.11
N ASP A 279 -7.02 0.70 -19.62
CA ASP A 279 -7.75 -0.57 -19.83
C ASP A 279 -7.10 -1.77 -19.12
N GLU A 280 -6.15 -1.50 -18.21
CA GLU A 280 -5.57 -2.50 -17.30
C GLU A 280 -5.89 -2.17 -15.84
N CYS A 281 -4.91 -1.94 -14.97
CA CYS A 281 -5.17 -1.62 -13.58
C CYS A 281 -5.61 -0.16 -13.41
N HIS A 282 -6.52 0.09 -12.46
CA HIS A 282 -6.94 1.43 -12.09
C HIS A 282 -5.87 2.16 -11.30
N MET A 283 -5.10 1.41 -10.52
CA MET A 283 -4.02 1.92 -9.68
C MET A 283 -2.78 1.03 -9.81
N ALA A 284 -1.62 1.62 -9.57
CA ALA A 284 -0.38 0.92 -9.37
C ALA A 284 0.43 1.60 -8.25
N PHE A 285 1.21 0.82 -7.48
CA PHE A 285 2.09 1.40 -6.48
C PHE A 285 3.28 2.11 -7.11
N HIS A 286 3.60 3.28 -6.58
CA HIS A 286 4.81 4.02 -6.96
C HIS A 286 5.99 3.62 -6.06
N PHE A 287 6.50 2.40 -6.20
CA PHE A 287 7.60 1.88 -5.39
C PHE A 287 8.86 2.77 -5.39
N PRO A 288 9.31 3.29 -6.55
CA PRO A 288 10.55 4.10 -6.57
C PRO A 288 10.50 5.40 -5.76
N LEU A 289 9.32 5.95 -5.49
CA LEU A 289 9.16 7.18 -4.70
C LEU A 289 9.45 6.93 -3.21
N MET A 290 9.03 5.79 -2.69
CA MET A 290 9.11 5.46 -1.26
C MET A 290 10.55 5.57 -0.71
N PRO A 291 11.58 4.85 -1.21
CA PRO A 291 12.95 4.97 -0.70
C PRO A 291 13.53 6.39 -0.89
N ARG A 292 13.09 7.10 -1.93
CA ARG A 292 13.58 8.44 -2.22
C ARG A 292 13.07 9.51 -1.26
N ILE A 293 11.89 9.30 -0.65
CA ILE A 293 11.44 10.16 0.45
C ILE A 293 12.39 10.03 1.64
N PHE A 294 12.74 8.81 2.04
CA PHE A 294 13.70 8.55 3.11
C PHE A 294 15.08 9.14 2.80
N MET A 295 15.53 8.95 1.56
CA MET A 295 16.82 9.46 1.09
C MET A 295 16.86 10.98 1.08
N ALA A 296 15.79 11.64 0.62
CA ALA A 296 15.71 13.10 0.54
C ALA A 296 15.80 13.75 1.92
N VAL A 297 15.07 13.26 2.90
CA VAL A 297 15.11 13.78 4.27
C VAL A 297 16.48 13.50 4.91
N ARG A 298 17.04 12.31 4.72
CA ARG A 298 18.35 11.98 5.30
C ARG A 298 19.51 12.77 4.69
N ARG A 299 19.42 13.06 3.38
CA ARG A 299 20.39 13.94 2.67
C ARG A 299 20.10 15.42 2.84
N GLU A 300 19.00 15.79 3.47
CA GLU A 300 18.53 17.17 3.61
C GLU A 300 18.42 17.88 2.23
N SER A 301 17.91 17.16 1.23
CA SER A 301 17.88 17.61 -0.17
C SER A 301 16.64 17.10 -0.89
N ARG A 302 15.95 17.98 -1.63
CA ARG A 302 14.75 17.62 -2.41
C ARG A 302 15.04 16.76 -3.63
N PHE A 303 16.27 16.74 -4.12
CA PHE A 303 16.61 16.15 -5.42
C PHE A 303 16.18 14.68 -5.58
N PRO A 304 16.32 13.77 -4.61
CA PRO A 304 15.84 12.40 -4.79
C PRO A 304 14.34 12.30 -5.10
N ILE A 305 13.52 13.16 -4.49
CA ILE A 305 12.07 13.22 -4.78
C ILE A 305 11.82 13.90 -6.13
N SER A 306 12.45 15.06 -6.37
CA SER A 306 12.28 15.83 -7.59
C SER A 306 12.65 15.02 -8.84
N GLU A 307 13.77 14.31 -8.79
CA GLU A 307 14.27 13.51 -9.91
C GLU A 307 13.35 12.33 -10.25
N ILE A 308 12.84 11.60 -9.25
CA ILE A 308 11.94 10.47 -9.54
C ILE A 308 10.58 10.95 -10.03
N LEU A 309 10.05 12.04 -9.48
CA LEU A 309 8.78 12.60 -9.95
C LEU A 309 8.90 13.16 -11.38
N ALA A 310 10.04 13.78 -11.73
CA ALA A 310 10.32 14.23 -13.10
C ALA A 310 10.44 13.07 -14.10
N GLN A 311 10.84 11.88 -13.65
CA GLN A 311 10.93 10.66 -14.47
C GLN A 311 9.62 9.86 -14.48
N THR A 312 8.65 10.22 -13.64
CA THR A 312 7.35 9.54 -13.59
C THR A 312 6.48 9.99 -14.75
N PRO A 313 6.10 9.09 -15.66
CA PRO A 313 5.25 9.45 -16.79
C PRO A 313 3.84 9.88 -16.35
N LYS A 314 3.18 10.64 -17.22
CA LYS A 314 1.76 10.95 -17.03
C LYS A 314 0.93 9.68 -17.21
N ILE A 315 0.04 9.43 -16.25
CA ILE A 315 -0.90 8.29 -16.27
C ILE A 315 -2.23 8.68 -16.92
N PRO A 316 -3.04 7.70 -17.39
CA PRO A 316 -4.39 7.96 -17.90
C PRO A 316 -5.28 8.66 -16.87
N ASP A 317 -6.21 9.52 -17.32
CA ASP A 317 -7.07 10.31 -16.45
C ASP A 317 -7.95 9.47 -15.51
N GLY A 318 -8.31 8.25 -15.92
CA GLY A 318 -9.05 7.27 -15.11
C GLY A 318 -8.20 6.53 -14.08
N CYS A 319 -6.91 6.80 -13.97
CA CYS A 319 -5.97 6.03 -13.15
C CYS A 319 -5.39 6.85 -11.99
N GLN A 320 -4.74 6.17 -11.03
CA GLN A 320 -4.06 6.82 -9.92
C GLN A 320 -2.87 6.01 -9.41
N TRP A 321 -1.82 6.69 -8.97
CA TRP A 321 -0.75 6.09 -8.19
C TRP A 321 -1.21 5.76 -6.77
N GLY A 322 -0.79 4.60 -6.24
CA GLY A 322 -0.80 4.31 -4.81
C GLY A 322 0.57 4.67 -4.22
N ILE A 323 0.62 5.48 -3.18
CA ILE A 323 1.86 5.87 -2.52
C ILE A 323 1.84 5.44 -1.06
N PHE A 324 2.97 5.02 -0.55
CA PHE A 324 3.12 4.52 0.82
C PHE A 324 4.53 4.77 1.35
N LEU A 325 4.69 4.76 2.67
CA LEU A 325 5.98 4.84 3.34
C LEU A 325 6.45 3.47 3.80
N ARG A 326 5.54 2.71 4.37
CA ARG A 326 5.76 1.34 4.85
C ARG A 326 4.53 0.50 4.55
N ASN A 327 4.75 -0.82 4.48
CA ASN A 327 3.73 -1.85 4.37
C ASN A 327 4.15 -3.09 5.18
N HIS A 328 3.49 -4.22 4.99
CA HIS A 328 3.77 -5.49 5.65
C HIS A 328 5.08 -6.16 5.21
N ASP A 329 5.72 -5.67 4.15
CA ASP A 329 6.99 -6.17 3.62
C ASP A 329 8.17 -5.26 3.99
N GLU A 330 9.36 -5.61 3.53
CA GLU A 330 10.54 -4.77 3.65
C GLU A 330 10.38 -3.46 2.86
N LEU A 331 11.04 -2.40 3.32
CA LEU A 331 11.30 -1.20 2.52
C LEU A 331 12.24 -1.62 1.39
N THR A 332 11.68 -1.92 0.22
CA THR A 332 12.46 -2.43 -0.91
C THR A 332 13.43 -1.39 -1.46
N LEU A 333 14.63 -1.85 -1.80
CA LEU A 333 15.69 -1.07 -2.42
C LEU A 333 16.07 -1.62 -3.81
N GLU A 334 15.14 -2.33 -4.46
CA GLU A 334 15.37 -2.85 -5.81
C GLU A 334 15.40 -1.74 -6.86
N MET A 335 14.56 -0.71 -6.70
CA MET A 335 14.43 0.40 -7.65
C MET A 335 15.26 1.63 -7.26
N VAL A 336 16.46 1.38 -6.75
CA VAL A 336 17.50 2.39 -6.51
C VAL A 336 18.83 1.91 -7.08
N SER A 337 19.79 2.81 -7.30
CA SER A 337 21.15 2.41 -7.71
C SER A 337 21.89 1.68 -6.59
N ASP A 338 22.97 0.97 -6.93
CA ASP A 338 23.80 0.29 -5.94
C ASP A 338 24.39 1.26 -4.90
N GLU A 339 24.80 2.46 -5.34
CA GLU A 339 25.29 3.52 -4.45
C GLU A 339 24.18 4.02 -3.50
N GLU A 340 22.98 4.19 -4.00
CA GLU A 340 21.82 4.58 -3.21
C GLU A 340 21.44 3.49 -2.20
N ARG A 341 21.50 2.23 -2.62
CA ARG A 341 21.25 1.06 -1.76
C ARG A 341 22.25 0.98 -0.61
N ASP A 342 23.52 1.11 -0.92
CA ASP A 342 24.58 1.11 0.10
C ASP A 342 24.41 2.28 1.08
N TYR A 343 24.05 3.45 0.57
CA TYR A 343 23.75 4.61 1.42
C TYR A 343 22.55 4.32 2.34
N MET A 344 21.45 3.79 1.81
CA MET A 344 20.26 3.47 2.59
C MET A 344 20.55 2.42 3.67
N TYR A 345 21.33 1.39 3.36
CA TYR A 345 21.76 0.41 4.35
C TYR A 345 22.64 1.02 5.45
N ALA A 346 23.57 1.88 5.09
CA ALA A 346 24.44 2.55 6.06
C ALA A 346 23.66 3.44 7.03
N GLU A 347 22.62 4.12 6.53
CA GLU A 347 21.83 5.06 7.32
C GLU A 347 20.72 4.38 8.15
N TYR A 348 20.01 3.40 7.58
CA TYR A 348 18.77 2.86 8.12
C TYR A 348 18.83 1.41 8.58
N ALA A 349 19.89 0.64 8.22
CA ALA A 349 20.01 -0.76 8.54
C ALA A 349 21.40 -1.11 9.11
N LYS A 350 21.76 -0.44 10.20
CA LYS A 350 23.07 -0.58 10.88
C LYS A 350 23.28 -1.98 11.47
N ASP A 351 22.23 -2.68 11.84
CA ASP A 351 22.27 -4.08 12.27
C ASP A 351 21.86 -4.99 11.10
N PRO A 352 22.58 -6.08 10.81
CA PRO A 352 22.21 -7.01 9.74
C PRO A 352 20.79 -7.57 9.85
N ARG A 353 20.26 -7.72 11.08
CA ARG A 353 18.89 -8.16 11.32
C ARG A 353 17.81 -7.17 10.85
N MET A 354 18.18 -5.94 10.54
CA MET A 354 17.28 -4.95 9.95
C MET A 354 17.10 -5.13 8.45
N LYS A 355 17.87 -6.02 7.82
CA LYS A 355 17.81 -6.31 6.39
C LYS A 355 16.95 -7.55 6.14
N ALA A 356 16.28 -7.59 5.00
CA ALA A 356 15.63 -8.75 4.42
C ALA A 356 15.66 -8.60 2.90
N ASN A 357 16.07 -9.65 2.19
CA ASN A 357 16.23 -9.63 0.74
C ASN A 357 16.99 -8.38 0.27
N ILE A 358 16.44 -7.63 -0.68
CA ILE A 358 17.00 -6.34 -1.14
C ILE A 358 16.22 -5.19 -0.48
N GLY A 359 16.18 -5.15 0.86
CA GLY A 359 15.42 -4.15 1.58
C GLY A 359 15.69 -4.04 3.07
N ILE A 360 14.87 -3.23 3.74
CA ILE A 360 14.98 -2.92 5.17
C ILE A 360 13.67 -3.25 5.87
N ARG A 361 13.69 -4.23 6.78
CA ARG A 361 12.52 -4.68 7.54
C ARG A 361 12.37 -3.90 8.86
N ARG A 362 12.05 -2.63 8.76
CA ARG A 362 11.80 -1.72 9.87
C ARG A 362 10.46 -1.00 9.69
N ARG A 363 9.77 -0.66 10.78
CA ARG A 363 8.61 0.23 10.75
C ARG A 363 9.01 1.69 10.65
N LEU A 364 8.05 2.56 10.33
CA LEU A 364 8.28 3.99 10.12
C LEU A 364 8.93 4.66 11.34
N ALA A 365 8.37 4.51 12.52
CA ALA A 365 8.88 5.20 13.72
C ALA A 365 10.31 4.82 14.08
N PRO A 366 10.73 3.52 14.06
CA PRO A 366 12.13 3.15 14.25
C PRO A 366 13.07 3.64 13.15
N LEU A 367 12.63 3.71 11.89
CA LEU A 367 13.44 4.28 10.80
C LEU A 367 13.74 5.77 11.04
N LEU A 368 12.80 6.48 11.66
CA LEU A 368 12.91 7.91 11.98
C LEU A 368 13.35 8.19 13.43
N GLU A 369 13.91 7.17 14.10
CA GLU A 369 14.43 7.29 15.48
C GLU A 369 13.40 7.86 16.48
N ASN A 370 12.11 7.65 16.22
CA ASN A 370 10.96 8.19 16.97
C ASN A 370 10.95 9.74 17.04
N ASP A 371 11.58 10.40 16.08
CA ASP A 371 11.55 11.88 15.99
C ASP A 371 10.17 12.33 15.52
N ARG A 372 9.46 13.04 16.39
CA ARG A 372 8.10 13.51 16.15
C ARG A 372 8.01 14.42 14.92
N ASN A 373 8.95 15.32 14.71
CA ASN A 373 8.92 16.25 13.58
C ASN A 373 9.15 15.51 12.25
N GLN A 374 10.02 14.51 12.25
CA GLN A 374 10.20 13.66 11.07
C GLN A 374 8.95 12.83 10.78
N LEU A 375 8.32 12.21 11.79
CA LEU A 375 7.07 11.46 11.62
C LEU A 375 5.96 12.33 11.01
N GLU A 376 5.82 13.56 11.49
CA GLU A 376 4.86 14.52 10.94
C GLU A 376 5.21 14.92 9.50
N LEU A 377 6.47 15.22 9.21
CA LEU A 377 6.92 15.56 7.86
C LEU A 377 6.69 14.41 6.86
N PHE A 378 7.07 13.18 7.21
CA PHE A 378 6.88 12.03 6.35
C PHE A 378 5.39 11.77 6.07
N THR A 379 4.56 11.85 7.10
CA THR A 379 3.11 11.71 6.95
C THR A 379 2.52 12.85 6.10
N ALA A 380 2.98 14.08 6.28
CA ALA A 380 2.56 15.22 5.45
C ALA A 380 2.96 15.02 3.98
N LEU A 381 4.17 14.52 3.68
CA LEU A 381 4.61 14.18 2.33
C LEU A 381 3.72 13.07 1.74
N LEU A 382 3.46 11.99 2.51
CA LEU A 382 2.57 10.91 2.08
C LEU A 382 1.17 11.43 1.73
N LEU A 383 0.63 12.33 2.53
CA LEU A 383 -0.73 12.85 2.35
C LEU A 383 -0.82 13.97 1.28
N SER A 384 0.28 14.50 0.76
CA SER A 384 0.24 15.65 -0.16
C SER A 384 0.93 15.44 -1.52
N LEU A 385 1.85 14.47 -1.64
CA LEU A 385 2.44 14.09 -2.92
C LEU A 385 1.39 13.46 -3.87
N PRO A 386 1.66 13.42 -5.19
CA PRO A 386 0.73 12.84 -6.16
C PRO A 386 0.46 11.37 -5.88
N GLY A 387 -0.80 11.02 -5.67
CA GLY A 387 -1.24 9.65 -5.45
C GLY A 387 -2.22 9.51 -4.28
N SER A 388 -2.80 8.33 -4.16
CA SER A 388 -3.64 7.94 -3.03
C SER A 388 -2.77 7.32 -1.94
N PRO A 389 -2.78 7.88 -0.72
CA PRO A 389 -1.92 7.43 0.35
C PRO A 389 -2.41 6.10 0.93
N VAL A 390 -1.46 5.22 1.23
CA VAL A 390 -1.69 3.98 1.97
C VAL A 390 -0.94 4.08 3.29
N LEU A 391 -1.68 4.01 4.40
CA LEU A 391 -1.15 3.95 5.75
C LEU A 391 -1.03 2.48 6.19
N TYR A 392 0.05 2.13 6.83
CA TYR A 392 0.23 0.80 7.43
C TYR A 392 -0.21 0.82 8.89
N TYR A 393 -1.01 -0.17 9.33
CA TYR A 393 -1.55 -0.21 10.69
C TYR A 393 -0.46 0.01 11.75
N GLY A 394 -0.74 0.86 12.70
CA GLY A 394 0.17 1.21 13.79
C GLY A 394 1.16 2.35 13.49
N ASP A 395 1.34 2.74 12.23
CA ASP A 395 2.21 3.88 11.90
C ASP A 395 1.60 5.19 12.40
N GLU A 396 0.27 5.29 12.43
CA GLU A 396 -0.47 6.45 12.96
C GLU A 396 -0.28 6.69 14.46
N ILE A 397 0.18 5.67 15.21
CA ILE A 397 0.54 5.79 16.63
C ILE A 397 2.06 5.79 16.86
N GLY A 398 2.87 5.61 15.84
CA GLY A 398 4.33 5.47 15.95
C GLY A 398 4.76 4.12 16.53
N MET A 399 4.08 3.04 16.14
CA MET A 399 4.38 1.68 16.58
C MET A 399 5.78 1.25 16.15
N GLY A 400 6.48 0.53 17.04
CA GLY A 400 7.80 -0.03 16.78
C GLY A 400 7.80 -1.37 16.06
N ASP A 401 9.00 -1.93 15.88
CA ASP A 401 9.22 -3.25 15.29
C ASP A 401 10.07 -4.15 16.22
N ASN A 402 10.21 -5.43 15.82
CA ASN A 402 11.03 -6.39 16.54
C ASN A 402 12.02 -7.09 15.58
N ILE A 403 13.22 -6.53 15.44
CA ILE A 403 14.26 -7.04 14.53
C ILE A 403 14.79 -8.45 14.87
N TRP A 404 14.41 -9.01 16.03
CA TRP A 404 14.78 -10.36 16.45
C TRP A 404 13.90 -11.45 15.82
N LEU A 405 12.74 -11.07 15.28
CA LEU A 405 11.87 -11.99 14.55
C LEU A 405 12.43 -12.25 13.16
N GLY A 406 12.17 -13.45 12.66
CA GLY A 406 12.60 -13.86 11.32
C GLY A 406 11.82 -13.18 10.20
N ASP A 407 12.32 -13.29 8.98
CA ASP A 407 11.69 -12.79 7.77
C ASP A 407 11.10 -11.38 7.95
N ARG A 408 9.91 -11.10 7.45
CA ARG A 408 9.16 -9.84 7.58
C ARG A 408 8.29 -9.75 8.83
N ASP A 409 8.27 -10.77 9.69
CA ASP A 409 7.53 -10.78 10.95
C ASP A 409 7.94 -9.65 11.92
N ALA A 410 9.15 -9.13 11.74
CA ALA A 410 9.63 -7.96 12.47
C ALA A 410 8.66 -6.78 12.44
N VAL A 411 7.95 -6.58 11.35
CA VAL A 411 7.01 -5.46 11.12
C VAL A 411 5.54 -5.87 11.18
N ARG A 412 5.24 -7.15 11.48
CA ARG A 412 3.89 -7.74 11.47
C ARG A 412 3.36 -8.09 12.87
N THR A 413 3.89 -7.43 13.90
CA THR A 413 3.54 -7.68 15.32
C THR A 413 2.15 -7.17 15.67
N PRO A 414 1.52 -7.68 16.77
CA PRO A 414 0.19 -7.28 17.18
C PRO A 414 0.01 -5.78 17.41
N MET A 415 -1.14 -5.24 17.00
CA MET A 415 -1.52 -3.84 17.22
C MET A 415 -1.59 -3.49 18.70
N GLN A 416 -1.19 -2.28 19.05
CA GLN A 416 -1.09 -1.77 20.42
C GLN A 416 -2.31 -0.91 20.76
N TRP A 417 -3.36 -1.52 21.34
CA TRP A 417 -4.62 -0.84 21.66
C TRP A 417 -4.60 -0.13 23.00
N THR A 418 -4.11 -0.82 24.06
CA THR A 418 -4.13 -0.34 25.44
C THR A 418 -2.81 -0.64 26.14
N PRO A 419 -2.51 0.01 27.28
CA PRO A 419 -1.35 -0.35 28.10
C PRO A 419 -1.52 -1.67 28.87
N ASP A 420 -2.66 -2.34 28.75
CA ASP A 420 -2.98 -3.57 29.44
C ASP A 420 -2.26 -4.79 28.85
N ARG A 421 -2.46 -5.93 29.52
CA ARG A 421 -1.91 -7.23 29.09
C ARG A 421 -2.16 -7.48 27.59
N ASN A 422 -1.12 -7.97 26.91
CA ASN A 422 -1.13 -8.27 25.48
C ASN A 422 -1.44 -7.03 24.61
N ALA A 423 -1.15 -5.83 25.11
CA ALA A 423 -1.45 -4.57 24.41
C ALA A 423 -2.94 -4.35 24.11
N GLY A 424 -3.85 -5.03 24.80
CA GLY A 424 -5.28 -5.03 24.48
C GLY A 424 -5.64 -5.72 23.15
N PHE A 425 -4.68 -6.40 22.54
CA PHE A 425 -4.85 -7.17 21.30
C PHE A 425 -5.67 -8.45 21.53
N SER A 426 -5.38 -9.18 22.62
CA SER A 426 -5.96 -10.49 22.94
C SER A 426 -6.15 -10.67 24.44
N GLY A 427 -7.21 -11.39 24.82
CA GLY A 427 -7.47 -11.86 26.17
C GLY A 427 -6.73 -13.15 26.56
N CYS A 428 -6.00 -13.78 25.64
CA CYS A 428 -5.37 -15.08 25.83
C CYS A 428 -4.14 -15.02 26.77
N ASP A 429 -3.58 -16.19 27.09
CA ASP A 429 -2.26 -16.27 27.71
C ASP A 429 -1.19 -15.70 26.76
N PRO A 430 -0.27 -14.83 27.25
CA PRO A 430 0.77 -14.23 26.39
C PRO A 430 1.61 -15.22 25.59
N GLY A 431 1.80 -16.43 26.10
CA GLY A 431 2.53 -17.48 25.39
C GLY A 431 1.78 -18.09 24.20
N ARG A 432 0.52 -17.71 23.99
CA ARG A 432 -0.30 -18.18 22.86
C ARG A 432 -0.41 -17.19 21.71
N ILE A 433 0.04 -15.94 21.92
CA ILE A 433 -0.02 -14.92 20.86
C ILE A 433 0.90 -15.36 19.70
N TYR A 434 0.40 -15.26 18.47
CA TYR A 434 1.10 -15.71 17.26
C TYR A 434 2.48 -15.09 17.06
N LEU A 435 2.69 -13.84 17.49
CA LEU A 435 3.95 -13.11 17.58
C LEU A 435 3.97 -12.27 18.85
N PRO A 436 5.15 -12.05 19.48
CA PRO A 436 5.22 -11.25 20.69
C PRO A 436 4.83 -9.79 20.45
N VAL A 437 4.09 -9.19 21.38
CA VAL A 437 3.87 -7.73 21.40
C VAL A 437 5.19 -6.99 21.63
N ILE A 438 5.28 -5.76 21.13
CA ILE A 438 6.47 -4.92 21.33
C ILE A 438 6.58 -4.53 22.80
N MET A 439 7.71 -4.83 23.44
CA MET A 439 8.00 -4.55 24.85
C MET A 439 9.23 -3.65 25.05
N ASP A 440 9.72 -3.07 23.96
CA ASP A 440 10.82 -2.09 24.03
C ASP A 440 10.42 -0.87 24.86
N PRO A 441 11.34 -0.28 25.67
CA PRO A 441 11.01 0.87 26.52
C PRO A 441 10.51 2.11 25.76
N VAL A 442 10.90 2.27 24.49
CA VAL A 442 10.50 3.41 23.63
C VAL A 442 9.21 3.14 22.88
N TYR A 443 9.10 1.94 22.28
CA TYR A 443 8.02 1.58 21.35
C TYR A 443 7.01 0.59 21.95
N GLY A 444 7.26 0.09 23.17
CA GLY A 444 6.40 -0.90 23.81
C GLY A 444 4.99 -0.38 24.05
N TYR A 445 4.03 -1.29 24.05
CA TYR A 445 2.59 -0.97 24.16
C TYR A 445 2.21 -0.19 25.42
N GLN A 446 3.03 -0.23 26.47
CA GLN A 446 2.82 0.58 27.68
C GLN A 446 3.09 2.07 27.44
N ALA A 447 3.98 2.41 26.51
CA ALA A 447 4.31 3.78 26.12
C ALA A 447 3.53 4.23 24.89
N ILE A 448 3.38 3.34 23.90
CA ILE A 448 2.76 3.61 22.60
C ILE A 448 1.51 2.75 22.46
N ASN A 449 0.33 3.35 22.54
CA ASN A 449 -0.94 2.65 22.34
C ASN A 449 -2.06 3.63 21.92
N VAL A 450 -3.11 3.08 21.32
CA VAL A 450 -4.24 3.86 20.81
C VAL A 450 -4.98 4.60 21.93
N GLU A 451 -5.26 3.93 23.07
CA GLU A 451 -6.03 4.50 24.17
C GLU A 451 -5.38 5.78 24.70
N ALA A 452 -4.12 5.72 25.09
CA ALA A 452 -3.38 6.87 25.62
C ALA A 452 -3.26 8.01 24.60
N GLN A 453 -3.08 7.67 23.31
CA GLN A 453 -2.96 8.69 22.28
C GLN A 453 -4.31 9.32 21.90
N ARG A 454 -5.40 8.57 21.95
CA ARG A 454 -6.74 9.08 21.69
C ARG A 454 -7.15 10.16 22.69
N ASP A 455 -6.75 10.00 23.93
CA ASP A 455 -7.03 10.94 25.03
C ASP A 455 -6.13 12.19 25.01
N SER A 456 -5.03 12.17 24.26
CA SER A 456 -4.07 13.28 24.15
C SER A 456 -4.26 14.08 22.87
N ALA A 457 -4.78 15.28 22.94
CA ALA A 457 -5.05 16.14 21.77
C ALA A 457 -3.82 16.43 20.90
N SER A 458 -2.61 16.40 21.49
CA SER A 458 -1.34 16.62 20.78
C SER A 458 -0.63 15.34 20.35
N SER A 459 -1.25 14.16 20.53
CA SER A 459 -0.67 12.87 20.11
C SER A 459 -0.44 12.79 18.59
N LEU A 460 0.42 11.84 18.17
CA LEU A 460 0.63 11.54 16.76
C LEU A 460 -0.68 11.07 16.11
N LEU A 461 -1.43 10.22 16.79
CA LEU A 461 -2.71 9.70 16.32
C LEU A 461 -3.73 10.81 16.02
N ASN A 462 -3.95 11.72 16.99
CA ASN A 462 -4.88 12.82 16.79
C ASN A 462 -4.38 13.83 15.74
N TRP A 463 -3.07 14.00 15.62
CA TRP A 463 -2.47 14.82 14.59
C TRP A 463 -2.68 14.18 13.19
N THR A 464 -2.39 12.88 13.03
CA THR A 464 -2.59 12.15 11.77
C THR A 464 -4.06 12.22 11.32
N ARG A 465 -5.00 12.01 12.23
CA ARG A 465 -6.43 12.16 11.97
C ARG A 465 -6.77 13.55 11.42
N ARG A 466 -6.28 14.62 12.04
CA ARG A 466 -6.52 15.98 11.53
C ARG A 466 -5.92 16.21 10.15
N MET A 467 -4.74 15.67 9.87
CA MET A 467 -4.10 15.79 8.56
C MET A 467 -4.89 15.07 7.47
N ILE A 468 -5.45 13.89 7.77
CA ILE A 468 -6.36 13.17 6.88
C ILE A 468 -7.63 14.02 6.62
N GLU A 469 -8.20 14.61 7.66
CA GLU A 469 -9.38 15.48 7.54
C GLU A 469 -9.09 16.70 6.64
N VAL A 470 -7.95 17.38 6.85
CA VAL A 470 -7.52 18.51 6.00
C VAL A 470 -7.35 18.07 4.54
N ARG A 471 -6.68 16.93 4.28
CA ARG A 471 -6.54 16.39 2.93
C ARG A 471 -7.89 16.21 2.25
N LYS A 472 -8.86 15.63 2.94
CA LYS A 472 -10.21 15.33 2.41
C LYS A 472 -11.03 16.58 2.09
N GLN A 473 -10.74 17.72 2.71
CA GLN A 473 -11.40 19.00 2.43
C GLN A 473 -10.91 19.64 1.12
N HIS A 474 -9.77 19.21 0.57
CA HIS A 474 -9.15 19.78 -0.64
C HIS A 474 -8.95 18.73 -1.72
N HIS A 475 -9.79 18.76 -2.76
CA HIS A 475 -9.67 17.88 -3.92
C HIS A 475 -8.35 18.04 -4.66
N ALA A 476 -7.68 19.18 -4.49
CA ALA A 476 -6.35 19.41 -5.03
C ALA A 476 -5.33 18.35 -4.60
N PHE A 477 -5.41 17.79 -3.40
CA PHE A 477 -4.53 16.70 -2.96
C PHE A 477 -4.81 15.37 -3.70
N ALA A 478 -6.06 15.14 -4.09
CA ALA A 478 -6.49 13.91 -4.76
C ALA A 478 -6.20 13.95 -6.27
N GLU A 479 -6.78 14.92 -6.96
CA GLU A 479 -6.85 14.98 -8.42
C GLU A 479 -6.16 16.22 -9.01
N GLY A 480 -5.59 17.09 -8.15
CA GLY A 480 -4.92 18.30 -8.62
C GLY A 480 -3.62 18.00 -9.37
N ASP A 481 -3.34 18.83 -10.38
CA ASP A 481 -2.04 18.84 -11.04
C ASP A 481 -0.92 19.08 -10.02
N PHE A 482 0.23 18.49 -10.28
CA PHE A 482 1.43 18.68 -9.46
C PHE A 482 2.43 19.55 -10.22
N VAL A 483 2.85 20.63 -9.58
CA VAL A 483 3.89 21.52 -10.11
C VAL A 483 4.92 21.77 -9.00
N GLU A 484 6.12 21.23 -9.15
CA GLU A 484 7.23 21.57 -8.26
C GLU A 484 7.65 23.03 -8.49
N LEU A 485 7.79 23.77 -7.40
CA LEU A 485 8.27 25.14 -7.43
C LEU A 485 9.78 25.13 -7.14
N GLY A 486 10.57 25.69 -8.08
CA GLY A 486 11.97 25.97 -7.81
C GLY A 486 12.09 26.97 -6.66
N GLY A 487 12.90 26.65 -5.66
CA GLY A 487 13.19 27.54 -4.54
C GLY A 487 14.68 27.84 -4.45
N SER A 488 15.03 28.92 -3.74
CA SER A 488 16.42 29.32 -3.49
C SER A 488 17.20 28.29 -2.64
N ASN A 489 16.50 27.40 -1.91
CA ASN A 489 17.08 26.46 -0.97
C ASN A 489 16.83 24.99 -1.38
N PRO A 490 17.87 24.18 -1.66
CA PRO A 490 17.72 22.78 -2.06
C PRO A 490 17.20 21.87 -0.93
N SER A 491 17.28 22.30 0.33
CA SER A 491 16.73 21.54 1.46
C SER A 491 15.22 21.72 1.64
N VAL A 492 14.60 22.59 0.83
CA VAL A 492 13.15 22.82 0.90
C VAL A 492 12.50 22.28 -0.37
N LEU A 493 11.57 21.37 -0.21
CA LEU A 493 10.70 20.86 -1.27
C LEU A 493 9.40 21.66 -1.25
N ALA A 494 9.17 22.47 -2.29
CA ALA A 494 7.95 23.22 -2.46
C ALA A 494 7.22 22.81 -3.74
N TYR A 495 5.92 22.63 -3.68
CA TYR A 495 5.09 22.29 -4.84
C TYR A 495 3.67 22.79 -4.66
N LYS A 496 3.02 22.96 -5.79
CA LYS A 496 1.62 23.38 -5.89
C LYS A 496 0.77 22.23 -6.41
N ARG A 497 -0.40 22.04 -5.79
CA ARG A 497 -1.48 21.16 -6.25
C ARG A 497 -2.64 22.03 -6.68
N THR A 498 -3.11 21.88 -7.91
CA THR A 498 -4.18 22.73 -8.46
C THR A 498 -5.29 21.86 -9.03
N TRP A 499 -6.51 22.01 -8.52
CA TRP A 499 -7.69 21.33 -9.03
C TRP A 499 -8.74 22.36 -9.50
N ILE A 500 -9.31 22.09 -10.67
CA ILE A 500 -10.37 22.93 -11.23
C ILE A 500 -11.71 22.36 -10.78
N ARG A 501 -12.43 23.13 -9.96
CA ARG A 501 -13.76 22.74 -9.47
C ARG A 501 -14.76 22.68 -10.61
N PRO A 502 -15.88 21.92 -10.48
CA PRO A 502 -16.93 21.88 -11.50
C PRO A 502 -17.56 23.25 -11.84
N ASP A 503 -17.47 24.21 -10.92
CA ASP A 503 -17.93 25.59 -11.11
C ASP A 503 -16.87 26.52 -11.74
N GLY A 504 -15.72 25.96 -12.17
CA GLY A 504 -14.61 26.67 -12.79
C GLY A 504 -13.66 27.37 -11.82
N ARG A 505 -13.93 27.34 -10.51
CA ARG A 505 -13.02 27.89 -9.50
C ARG A 505 -11.83 26.97 -9.27
N LEU A 506 -10.72 27.55 -8.85
CA LEU A 506 -9.50 26.80 -8.51
C LEU A 506 -9.48 26.46 -7.02
N ASP A 507 -9.08 25.22 -6.72
CA ASP A 507 -8.63 24.79 -5.41
C ASP A 507 -7.10 24.64 -5.51
N ILE A 508 -6.36 25.58 -4.92
CA ILE A 508 -4.91 25.62 -5.01
C ILE A 508 -4.33 25.41 -3.63
N VAL A 509 -3.53 24.37 -3.49
CA VAL A 509 -2.79 24.07 -2.28
C VAL A 509 -1.28 24.18 -2.56
N LEU A 510 -0.61 25.04 -1.82
CA LEU A 510 0.85 25.17 -1.80
C LEU A 510 1.39 24.37 -0.61
N CYS A 511 2.24 23.40 -0.89
CA CYS A 511 2.96 22.59 0.11
C CYS A 511 4.42 23.02 0.15
N VAL A 512 4.94 23.35 1.32
CA VAL A 512 6.34 23.75 1.53
C VAL A 512 6.91 22.91 2.66
N ASN A 513 7.96 22.13 2.39
CA ASN A 513 8.49 21.10 3.29
C ASN A 513 9.98 21.32 3.52
N ASN A 514 10.39 21.53 4.76
CA ASN A 514 11.81 21.59 5.13
C ASN A 514 12.32 20.18 5.43
N LEU A 515 13.17 19.66 4.56
CA LEU A 515 13.76 18.32 4.69
C LEU A 515 14.96 18.28 5.64
N SER A 516 15.47 19.46 6.05
CA SER A 516 16.62 19.58 6.94
C SER A 516 16.21 19.56 8.41
N ARG A 517 17.09 19.03 9.24
CA ARG A 517 16.98 19.10 10.73
C ARG A 517 17.11 20.50 11.29
N PHE A 518 17.60 21.45 10.48
CA PHE A 518 17.79 22.84 10.88
C PHE A 518 16.72 23.75 10.28
N PRO A 519 16.38 24.87 10.93
CA PRO A 519 15.53 25.89 10.31
C PRO A 519 16.09 26.35 8.96
N GLN A 520 15.23 26.45 7.95
CA GLN A 520 15.62 26.81 6.60
C GLN A 520 14.76 27.96 6.07
N PRO A 521 15.37 29.02 5.49
CA PRO A 521 14.65 30.00 4.71
C PRO A 521 14.49 29.50 3.27
N VAL A 522 13.43 29.94 2.60
CA VAL A 522 13.21 29.73 1.17
C VAL A 522 12.51 30.93 0.56
N GLU A 523 12.94 31.32 -0.62
CA GLU A 523 12.25 32.27 -1.47
C GLU A 523 11.57 31.51 -2.62
N LEU A 524 10.26 31.71 -2.77
CA LEU A 524 9.44 31.08 -3.80
C LEU A 524 8.91 32.13 -4.76
N ASP A 525 9.02 31.87 -6.07
CA ASP A 525 8.34 32.70 -7.06
C ASP A 525 6.85 32.27 -7.09
N LEU A 526 6.00 33.14 -6.52
CA LEU A 526 4.55 33.02 -6.52
C LEU A 526 3.89 34.19 -7.27
N SER A 527 4.61 34.88 -8.14
CA SER A 527 4.15 36.09 -8.84
C SER A 527 2.87 35.86 -9.66
N GLU A 528 2.63 34.64 -10.17
CA GLU A 528 1.39 34.28 -10.85
C GLU A 528 0.14 34.34 -9.94
N HIS A 529 0.34 34.32 -8.63
CA HIS A 529 -0.69 34.42 -7.60
C HIS A 529 -0.66 35.78 -6.87
N HIS A 530 -0.16 36.82 -7.52
CA HIS A 530 -0.13 38.17 -6.96
C HIS A 530 -1.51 38.57 -6.40
N GLY A 531 -1.55 39.07 -5.16
CA GLY A 531 -2.78 39.45 -4.46
C GLY A 531 -3.56 38.31 -3.78
N TYR A 532 -3.10 37.05 -3.92
CA TYR A 532 -3.68 35.94 -3.16
C TYR A 532 -3.14 35.94 -1.73
N THR A 533 -3.95 35.46 -0.77
CA THR A 533 -3.55 35.26 0.62
C THR A 533 -3.30 33.78 0.88
N PRO A 534 -2.10 33.37 1.31
CA PRO A 534 -1.88 32.03 1.80
C PRO A 534 -2.55 31.82 3.17
N LEU A 535 -3.50 30.89 3.25
CA LEU A 535 -4.11 30.42 4.48
C LEU A 535 -3.49 29.08 4.89
N GLU A 536 -2.77 29.08 6.00
CA GLU A 536 -2.20 27.86 6.54
C GLU A 536 -3.32 26.93 7.06
N LEU A 537 -3.35 25.66 6.59
CA LEU A 537 -4.52 24.79 6.72
C LEU A 537 -4.61 24.08 8.08
N THR A 538 -3.49 23.89 8.78
CA THR A 538 -3.47 23.14 10.05
C THR A 538 -3.82 24.02 11.25
N GLY A 539 -3.40 25.27 11.24
CA GLY A 539 -3.66 26.27 12.27
C GLY A 539 -4.71 27.32 11.90
N GLY A 540 -5.13 27.37 10.63
CA GLY A 540 -6.08 28.37 10.15
C GLY A 540 -5.53 29.80 10.15
N VAL A 541 -4.20 29.98 9.99
CA VAL A 541 -3.52 31.27 10.09
C VAL A 541 -3.29 31.84 8.70
N GLN A 542 -3.71 33.10 8.51
CA GLN A 542 -3.40 33.83 7.27
C GLN A 542 -1.98 34.37 7.33
N PHE A 543 -1.27 34.20 6.20
CA PHE A 543 0.04 34.79 5.96
C PHE A 543 -0.10 36.05 5.09
N PRO A 544 0.94 36.88 5.00
CA PRO A 544 0.91 38.10 4.18
C PRO A 544 0.52 37.82 2.74
N ASP A 545 -0.18 38.76 2.10
CA ASP A 545 -0.56 38.65 0.69
C ASP A 545 0.67 38.49 -0.21
N ILE A 546 0.53 37.67 -1.25
CA ILE A 546 1.58 37.46 -2.26
C ILE A 546 1.75 38.72 -3.07
N GLY A 547 2.96 39.28 -3.06
CA GLY A 547 3.36 40.47 -3.79
C GLY A 547 4.12 40.17 -5.09
N GLU A 548 4.81 41.18 -5.62
CA GLU A 548 5.64 41.05 -6.82
C GLU A 548 7.04 40.46 -6.53
N LEU A 549 7.47 40.50 -5.27
CA LEU A 549 8.78 39.97 -4.85
C LEU A 549 8.65 38.48 -4.52
N PRO A 550 9.76 37.69 -4.61
CA PRO A 550 9.77 36.32 -4.15
C PRO A 550 9.24 36.19 -2.73
N TYR A 551 8.39 35.18 -2.51
CA TYR A 551 7.72 34.97 -1.23
C TYR A 551 8.67 34.27 -0.26
N LEU A 552 9.13 35.01 0.76
CA LEU A 552 10.07 34.50 1.75
C LEU A 552 9.32 33.76 2.87
N LEU A 553 9.71 32.52 3.11
CA LEU A 553 9.29 31.70 4.24
C LEU A 553 10.50 31.21 5.04
N THR A 554 10.31 31.00 6.33
CA THR A 554 11.26 30.29 7.20
C THR A 554 10.53 29.16 7.90
N LEU A 555 11.02 27.92 7.73
CA LEU A 555 10.44 26.73 8.31
C LEU A 555 11.35 26.20 9.41
N PRO A 556 10.79 25.72 10.54
CA PRO A 556 11.58 25.00 11.55
C PRO A 556 12.16 23.70 10.97
N GLY A 557 13.12 23.09 11.68
CA GLY A 557 13.70 21.82 11.28
C GLY A 557 12.62 20.75 11.12
N HIS A 558 12.62 20.05 9.98
CA HIS A 558 11.58 19.09 9.57
C HIS A 558 10.14 19.65 9.62
N GLY A 559 9.98 20.98 9.59
CA GLY A 559 8.66 21.62 9.54
C GLY A 559 8.12 21.72 8.14
N PHE A 560 6.82 21.86 8.04
CA PHE A 560 6.13 22.05 6.76
C PHE A 560 4.96 23.02 6.92
N TYR A 561 4.48 23.54 5.78
CA TYR A 561 3.22 24.27 5.67
C TYR A 561 2.38 23.74 4.51
N TRP A 562 1.08 23.65 4.72
CA TRP A 562 0.08 23.51 3.67
C TRP A 562 -0.75 24.78 3.63
N PHE A 563 -0.70 25.50 2.52
CA PHE A 563 -1.46 26.73 2.34
C PHE A 563 -2.53 26.54 1.29
N GLN A 564 -3.77 26.90 1.60
CA GLN A 564 -4.73 27.23 0.56
C GLN A 564 -4.45 28.65 0.06
N LEU A 565 -4.32 28.84 -1.25
CA LEU A 565 -4.16 30.18 -1.84
C LEU A 565 -5.54 30.78 -2.11
N LEU A 566 -5.90 31.82 -1.35
CA LEU A 566 -7.20 32.49 -1.42
C LEU A 566 -7.14 33.69 -2.37
N ASP A 567 -7.93 33.68 -3.44
CA ASP A 567 -8.18 34.86 -4.29
C ASP A 567 -9.15 35.85 -3.60
N ALA A 568 -9.37 37.02 -4.22
CA ALA A 568 -10.25 38.05 -3.68
C ALA A 568 -11.70 37.56 -3.46
N ASP A 569 -12.20 36.70 -4.36
CA ASP A 569 -13.53 36.13 -4.26
C ASP A 569 -13.65 35.10 -3.12
N ALA A 570 -12.60 34.33 -2.88
CA ALA A 570 -12.55 33.38 -1.78
C ALA A 570 -12.52 34.10 -0.43
N LYS A 571 -11.74 35.19 -0.31
CA LYS A 571 -11.73 36.06 0.89
C LYS A 571 -13.12 36.64 1.17
N ALA A 572 -13.76 37.23 0.15
CA ALA A 572 -15.11 37.81 0.29
C ALA A 572 -16.17 36.79 0.77
N ARG A 573 -16.07 35.54 0.33
CA ARG A 573 -17.00 34.47 0.78
C ARG A 573 -16.79 34.06 2.24
N ARG A 574 -15.60 34.25 2.78
CA ARG A 574 -15.28 34.00 4.21
C ARG A 574 -15.68 35.15 5.11
N GLY A 575 -16.08 36.30 4.55
CA GLY A 575 -16.41 37.52 5.29
C GLY A 575 -15.16 38.27 5.77
N GLU A 576 -14.07 38.12 5.08
CA GLU A 576 -12.76 38.71 5.35
C GLU A 576 -12.44 39.90 4.45
#